data_519e41588247cc4114b3ae0ddf928e23
#
_entry.id   519e41588247cc4114b3ae0ddf928e23
#
_cell.length_a   1.000
_cell.length_b   1.000
_cell.length_c   1.000
_cell.angle_alpha   90.00
_cell.angle_beta   90.00
_cell.angle_gamma   90.00
#
_symmetry.space_group_name_H-M   'P 1'
#
loop_
_entity.id
_entity.type
_entity.pdbx_description
1 polymer ?
#
loop_
_entity_poly.entity_id
_entity_poly.type
_entity_poly.pdbx_seq_one_letter_code
_entity_poly.pdbx_strand_id
1 'polypeptide(L)'
;SNNNFSFEIQKGFKFENFKINSEILVHELIIPNNLKLKRFFPKQKKTISLLDQKIKLQYEKNNFTFQGNGNLNYQNENDDIEYFFSNKNKTENFEITLKIKDNPFKVDYLNYKKKEKNEVILNFKGSKNRNNELVIETFNLNEDENYIKIKDLVFNEKFQISRLDEVNLDYLDDDKQKNSVRLKRNKKKYFLTGSSFNADNLIEDLLSDDDKDSKIIDINSNLKIDIKKIFLDREYYLSNFKGDI
;
A
#
# COMPACT_ATOMS: atom_id res chain seq x y z
N SER A 1 3.15 -23.27 -21.17
CA SER A 1 1.89 -22.48 -21.16
C SER A 1 0.74 -23.35 -21.63
N ASN A 2 -0.41 -23.23 -20.98
CA ASN A 2 -1.64 -23.89 -21.38
C ASN A 2 -2.66 -22.80 -21.72
N ASN A 3 -3.11 -22.75 -22.97
CA ASN A 3 -3.95 -21.66 -23.47
C ASN A 3 -5.21 -22.24 -24.11
N ASN A 4 -6.37 -21.86 -23.61
CA ASN A 4 -7.66 -22.18 -24.17
C ASN A 4 -8.38 -20.91 -24.58
N PHE A 5 -8.86 -20.84 -25.82
CA PHE A 5 -9.72 -19.76 -26.29
C PHE A 5 -10.92 -20.31 -27.01
N SER A 6 -12.04 -19.62 -26.90
CA SER A 6 -13.27 -19.91 -27.63
C SER A 6 -13.95 -18.62 -28.05
N PHE A 7 -14.66 -18.68 -29.17
CA PHE A 7 -15.46 -17.57 -29.69
C PHE A 7 -16.59 -18.11 -30.54
N GLU A 8 -17.60 -17.33 -30.78
CA GLU A 8 -18.70 -17.62 -31.70
C GLU A 8 -18.57 -16.73 -32.94
N ILE A 9 -18.81 -17.30 -34.10
CA ILE A 9 -18.87 -16.56 -35.38
C ILE A 9 -20.34 -16.43 -35.77
N GLN A 10 -20.85 -15.20 -35.82
CA GLN A 10 -22.18 -14.91 -36.32
C GLN A 10 -22.19 -14.60 -37.82
N LYS A 11 -23.40 -14.56 -38.38
CA LYS A 11 -23.62 -14.21 -39.81
C LYS A 11 -22.97 -12.85 -40.11
N GLY A 12 -22.09 -12.78 -41.12
CA GLY A 12 -21.33 -11.58 -41.45
C GLY A 12 -19.95 -11.49 -40.76
N PHE A 13 -19.39 -12.61 -40.32
CA PHE A 13 -18.06 -12.69 -39.68
C PHE A 13 -17.87 -11.82 -38.42
N LYS A 14 -18.93 -11.62 -37.65
CA LYS A 14 -18.82 -10.96 -36.34
C LYS A 14 -18.40 -12.00 -35.31
N PHE A 15 -17.32 -11.71 -34.60
CA PHE A 15 -16.85 -12.51 -33.46
C PHE A 15 -17.56 -12.07 -32.16
N GLU A 16 -18.21 -13.02 -31.52
CA GLU A 16 -18.92 -12.82 -30.26
C GLU A 16 -18.49 -13.87 -29.22
N ASN A 17 -18.82 -13.60 -27.96
CA ASN A 17 -18.57 -14.51 -26.83
C ASN A 17 -17.11 -14.98 -26.72
N PHE A 18 -16.17 -14.08 -27.01
CA PHE A 18 -14.76 -14.37 -26.92
C PHE A 18 -14.36 -14.66 -25.47
N LYS A 19 -13.72 -15.80 -25.23
CA LYS A 19 -13.20 -16.25 -23.95
C LYS A 19 -11.75 -16.66 -24.10
N ILE A 20 -10.95 -16.28 -23.10
CA ILE A 20 -9.56 -16.72 -22.95
C ILE A 20 -9.38 -17.26 -21.55
N ASN A 21 -8.74 -18.42 -21.44
CA ASN A 21 -8.13 -18.94 -20.22
C ASN A 21 -6.69 -19.30 -20.55
N SER A 22 -5.74 -18.66 -19.91
CA SER A 22 -4.33 -18.84 -20.20
C SER A 22 -3.53 -19.01 -18.90
N GLU A 23 -2.64 -20.00 -18.89
CA GLU A 23 -1.61 -20.17 -17.88
C GLU A 23 -0.25 -19.91 -18.53
N ILE A 24 0.45 -18.92 -18.04
CA ILE A 24 1.70 -18.41 -18.60
C ILE A 24 2.79 -18.54 -17.54
N LEU A 25 3.93 -19.13 -17.93
CA LEU A 25 5.15 -19.11 -17.14
C LEU A 25 6.08 -18.08 -17.75
N VAL A 26 6.49 -17.10 -16.96
CA VAL A 26 7.44 -16.06 -17.36
C VAL A 26 8.68 -16.23 -16.51
N HIS A 27 9.80 -16.60 -17.12
CA HIS A 27 11.06 -16.77 -16.40
C HIS A 27 11.62 -15.43 -15.94
N GLU A 28 11.58 -14.42 -16.80
CA GLU A 28 12.01 -13.08 -16.49
C GLU A 28 11.25 -12.04 -17.31
N LEU A 29 10.79 -11.00 -16.66
CA LEU A 29 10.23 -9.79 -17.28
C LEU A 29 10.86 -8.57 -16.61
N ILE A 30 11.63 -7.80 -17.37
CA ILE A 30 12.27 -6.59 -16.88
C ILE A 30 11.49 -5.37 -17.35
N ILE A 31 11.09 -4.51 -16.43
CA ILE A 31 10.38 -3.26 -16.73
C ILE A 31 11.10 -2.06 -16.10
N PRO A 32 11.04 -0.86 -16.72
CA PRO A 32 11.56 0.35 -16.10
C PRO A 32 10.84 0.66 -14.79
N ASN A 33 11.61 1.01 -13.77
CA ASN A 33 11.06 1.39 -12.47
C ASN A 33 10.89 2.92 -12.40
N ASN A 34 9.67 3.38 -12.68
CA ASN A 34 9.30 4.78 -12.60
C ASN A 34 8.67 5.17 -11.24
N LEU A 35 8.60 4.21 -10.30
CA LEU A 35 8.01 4.43 -8.99
C LEU A 35 9.01 5.17 -8.08
N LYS A 36 8.60 6.28 -7.50
CA LYS A 36 9.42 7.07 -6.57
C LYS A 36 9.27 6.54 -5.13
N LEU A 37 9.63 5.26 -4.91
CA LEU A 37 9.43 4.57 -3.63
C LEU A 37 10.73 4.45 -2.81
N LYS A 38 11.77 5.19 -3.14
CA LYS A 38 13.09 5.09 -2.48
C LYS A 38 13.03 5.40 -0.98
N ARG A 39 12.04 6.22 -0.56
CA ARG A 39 11.80 6.50 0.87
C ARG A 39 11.34 5.26 1.66
N PHE A 40 10.69 4.29 0.99
CA PHE A 40 10.26 3.03 1.60
C PHE A 40 11.24 1.88 1.31
N PHE A 41 11.85 1.90 0.15
CA PHE A 41 12.77 0.89 -0.38
C PHE A 41 14.12 1.51 -0.68
N PRO A 42 15.01 1.65 0.32
CA PRO A 42 16.22 2.47 0.21
C PRO A 42 17.18 2.06 -0.90
N LYS A 43 17.22 0.76 -1.24
CA LYS A 43 18.08 0.21 -2.29
C LYS A 43 17.35 -0.01 -3.63
N GLN A 44 16.30 0.77 -3.88
CA GLN A 44 15.48 0.69 -5.10
C GLN A 44 16.35 0.82 -6.37
N LYS A 45 16.19 -0.16 -7.28
CA LYS A 45 16.82 -0.20 -8.61
C LYS A 45 16.05 0.64 -9.62
N LYS A 46 16.71 0.94 -10.75
CA LYS A 46 16.10 1.61 -11.92
C LYS A 46 15.16 0.69 -12.73
N THR A 47 15.23 -0.61 -12.48
CA THR A 47 14.40 -1.64 -13.12
C THR A 47 13.74 -2.50 -12.07
N ILE A 48 12.61 -3.07 -12.43
CA ILE A 48 11.91 -4.10 -11.69
C ILE A 48 12.01 -5.37 -12.53
N SER A 49 12.53 -6.47 -11.95
CA SER A 49 12.48 -7.78 -12.60
C SER A 49 11.46 -8.66 -11.89
N LEU A 50 10.51 -9.17 -12.66
CA LEU A 50 9.58 -10.21 -12.24
C LEU A 50 10.17 -11.54 -12.69
N LEU A 51 10.47 -12.43 -11.75
CA LEU A 51 11.16 -13.68 -11.98
C LEU A 51 10.24 -14.86 -11.66
N ASP A 52 10.33 -15.92 -12.48
CA ASP A 52 9.60 -17.18 -12.30
C ASP A 52 8.10 -17.01 -12.04
N GLN A 53 7.48 -16.10 -12.78
CA GLN A 53 6.07 -15.76 -12.60
C GLN A 53 5.17 -16.87 -13.15
N LYS A 54 4.24 -17.33 -12.31
CA LYS A 54 3.12 -18.18 -12.71
C LYS A 54 1.87 -17.32 -12.82
N ILE A 55 1.40 -17.10 -14.03
CA ILE A 55 0.34 -16.15 -14.34
C ILE A 55 -0.89 -16.90 -14.86
N LYS A 56 -2.07 -16.58 -14.32
CA LYS A 56 -3.37 -16.99 -14.85
C LYS A 56 -4.11 -15.77 -15.35
N LEU A 57 -4.55 -15.84 -16.59
CA LEU A 57 -5.29 -14.80 -17.28
C LEU A 57 -6.64 -15.37 -17.72
N GLN A 58 -7.72 -14.67 -17.40
CA GLN A 58 -9.06 -15.00 -17.84
C GLN A 58 -9.74 -13.77 -18.44
N TYR A 59 -10.38 -13.95 -19.57
CA TYR A 59 -11.19 -12.93 -20.21
C TYR A 59 -12.49 -13.52 -20.68
N GLU A 60 -13.60 -12.92 -20.32
CA GLU A 60 -14.95 -13.27 -20.80
C GLU A 60 -15.87 -12.06 -20.72
N LYS A 61 -16.58 -11.77 -21.81
CA LYS A 61 -17.62 -10.72 -21.87
C LYS A 61 -17.20 -9.38 -21.25
N ASN A 62 -16.03 -8.87 -21.64
CA ASN A 62 -15.42 -7.64 -21.10
C ASN A 62 -15.02 -7.69 -19.62
N ASN A 63 -15.08 -8.85 -18.99
CA ASN A 63 -14.50 -9.08 -17.68
C ASN A 63 -13.10 -9.67 -17.88
N PHE A 64 -12.15 -9.08 -17.18
CA PHE A 64 -10.75 -9.51 -17.23
C PHE A 64 -10.28 -9.81 -15.82
N THR A 65 -9.61 -10.94 -15.64
CA THR A 65 -8.88 -11.23 -14.41
C THR A 65 -7.46 -11.65 -14.74
N PHE A 66 -6.54 -11.21 -13.93
CA PHE A 66 -5.11 -11.47 -14.04
C PHE A 66 -4.57 -11.72 -12.64
N GLN A 67 -4.04 -12.90 -12.39
CA GLN A 67 -3.46 -13.25 -11.10
C GLN A 67 -2.14 -13.97 -11.31
N GLY A 68 -1.21 -13.77 -10.38
CA GLY A 68 0.07 -14.44 -10.46
C GLY A 68 0.83 -14.41 -9.16
N ASN A 69 1.90 -15.20 -9.13
CA ASN A 69 2.88 -15.23 -8.07
C ASN A 69 4.26 -15.53 -8.64
N GLY A 70 5.28 -15.15 -7.89
CA GLY A 70 6.68 -15.37 -8.25
C GLY A 70 7.58 -14.48 -7.43
N ASN A 71 8.79 -14.22 -7.94
CA ASN A 71 9.76 -13.36 -7.29
C ASN A 71 9.77 -11.97 -7.90
N LEU A 72 10.00 -10.97 -7.07
CA LEU A 72 10.15 -9.58 -7.43
C LEU A 72 11.55 -9.11 -7.05
N ASN A 73 12.34 -8.68 -8.03
CA ASN A 73 13.64 -8.08 -7.78
C ASN A 73 13.60 -6.59 -8.15
N TYR A 74 13.54 -5.75 -7.14
CA TYR A 74 13.51 -4.29 -7.29
C TYR A 74 14.47 -3.58 -6.34
N GLN A 75 15.09 -4.36 -5.45
CA GLN A 75 16.24 -4.00 -4.61
C GLN A 75 17.38 -5.01 -4.85
N ASN A 76 18.19 -5.31 -3.85
CA ASN A 76 19.35 -6.19 -4.03
C ASN A 76 18.94 -7.68 -4.11
N GLU A 77 18.00 -8.08 -3.27
CA GLU A 77 17.56 -9.46 -3.14
C GLU A 77 16.16 -9.65 -3.75
N ASN A 78 15.75 -10.89 -3.91
CA ASN A 78 14.42 -11.24 -4.39
C ASN A 78 13.43 -11.29 -3.23
N ASP A 79 12.27 -10.71 -3.44
CA ASP A 79 11.12 -10.78 -2.53
C ASP A 79 9.98 -11.56 -3.19
N ASP A 80 9.14 -12.24 -2.42
CA ASP A 80 8.00 -12.97 -2.96
C ASP A 80 6.83 -12.01 -3.21
N ILE A 81 6.20 -12.13 -4.37
CA ILE A 81 5.02 -11.35 -4.73
C ILE A 81 3.87 -12.26 -5.15
N GLU A 82 2.68 -11.94 -4.67
CA GLU A 82 1.41 -12.47 -5.14
C GLU A 82 0.51 -11.30 -5.52
N TYR A 83 -0.20 -11.42 -6.63
CA TYR A 83 -1.07 -10.35 -7.11
C TYR A 83 -2.32 -10.87 -7.80
N PHE A 84 -3.38 -10.11 -7.67
CA PHE A 84 -4.65 -10.30 -8.35
C PHE A 84 -5.16 -8.96 -8.87
N PHE A 85 -5.56 -8.93 -10.14
CA PHE A 85 -6.24 -7.80 -10.76
C PHE A 85 -7.50 -8.28 -11.45
N SER A 86 -8.56 -7.49 -11.37
CA SER A 86 -9.76 -7.73 -12.15
C SER A 86 -10.37 -6.43 -12.64
N ASN A 87 -10.88 -6.46 -13.86
CA ASN A 87 -11.73 -5.41 -14.39
C ASN A 87 -13.11 -6.03 -14.64
N LYS A 88 -14.10 -5.60 -13.87
CA LYS A 88 -15.50 -6.03 -14.00
C LYS A 88 -16.40 -4.80 -14.02
N ASN A 89 -17.22 -4.66 -15.06
CA ASN A 89 -18.16 -3.54 -15.18
C ASN A 89 -17.49 -2.16 -15.05
N LYS A 90 -16.28 -1.99 -15.58
CA LYS A 90 -15.45 -0.77 -15.52
C LYS A 90 -14.98 -0.41 -14.09
N THR A 91 -14.98 -1.35 -13.17
CA THR A 91 -14.33 -1.23 -11.88
C THR A 91 -13.08 -2.11 -11.90
N GLU A 92 -11.94 -1.50 -11.65
CA GLU A 92 -10.65 -2.18 -11.54
C GLU A 92 -10.40 -2.49 -10.07
N ASN A 93 -10.23 -3.77 -9.75
CA ASN A 93 -9.88 -4.20 -8.39
C ASN A 93 -8.49 -4.81 -8.40
N PHE A 94 -7.77 -4.66 -7.31
CA PHE A 94 -6.45 -5.26 -7.12
C PHE A 94 -6.27 -5.77 -5.70
N GLU A 95 -5.45 -6.79 -5.58
CA GLU A 95 -4.94 -7.31 -4.33
C GLU A 95 -3.48 -7.72 -4.55
N ILE A 96 -2.57 -7.25 -3.70
CA ILE A 96 -1.12 -7.47 -3.81
C ILE A 96 -0.61 -7.86 -2.43
N THR A 97 0.13 -8.96 -2.37
CA THR A 97 0.91 -9.36 -1.21
C THR A 97 2.39 -9.34 -1.58
N LEU A 98 3.18 -8.61 -0.82
CA LEU A 98 4.64 -8.55 -0.94
C LEU A 98 5.27 -9.02 0.36
N LYS A 99 6.14 -10.06 0.29
CA LYS A 99 6.87 -10.60 1.42
C LYS A 99 8.33 -10.22 1.30
N ILE A 100 8.77 -9.30 2.16
CA ILE A 100 10.12 -8.72 2.17
C ILE A 100 10.96 -9.45 3.21
N LYS A 101 11.91 -10.27 2.75
CA LYS A 101 12.76 -11.09 3.63
C LYS A 101 14.08 -10.38 3.93
N ASP A 102 14.94 -10.27 2.95
CA ASP A 102 16.32 -9.82 3.11
C ASP A 102 16.54 -8.37 2.68
N ASN A 103 15.59 -7.81 1.92
CA ASN A 103 15.64 -6.42 1.52
C ASN A 103 15.26 -5.47 2.67
N PRO A 104 15.89 -4.27 2.73
CA PRO A 104 15.50 -3.26 3.69
C PRO A 104 14.12 -2.65 3.33
N PHE A 105 13.35 -2.35 4.36
CA PHE A 105 12.11 -1.61 4.26
C PHE A 105 11.97 -0.64 5.43
N LYS A 106 11.49 0.57 5.19
CA LYS A 106 11.30 1.60 6.22
C LYS A 106 10.11 2.50 5.92
N VAL A 107 9.60 3.15 6.96
CA VAL A 107 8.58 4.21 6.88
C VAL A 107 9.08 5.37 7.74
N ASP A 108 9.78 6.32 7.12
CA ASP A 108 10.50 7.38 7.82
C ASP A 108 9.60 8.21 8.75
N TYR A 109 8.42 8.63 8.30
CA TYR A 109 7.45 9.39 9.13
C TYR A 109 7.02 8.70 10.42
N LEU A 110 7.14 7.37 10.46
CA LEU A 110 6.77 6.55 11.61
C LEU A 110 8.00 6.06 12.38
N ASN A 111 9.20 6.47 11.99
CA ASN A 111 10.46 5.93 12.51
C ASN A 111 10.49 4.38 12.49
N TYR A 112 9.73 3.78 11.55
CA TYR A 112 9.66 2.33 11.41
C TYR A 112 10.72 1.83 10.43
N LYS A 113 11.45 0.80 10.86
CA LYS A 113 12.44 0.10 10.07
C LYS A 113 12.34 -1.39 10.28
N LYS A 114 12.25 -2.14 9.19
CA LYS A 114 12.26 -3.60 9.20
C LYS A 114 13.54 -4.12 9.87
N LYS A 115 13.38 -5.07 10.80
CA LYS A 115 14.52 -5.77 11.41
C LYS A 115 15.18 -6.70 10.39
N GLU A 116 16.52 -6.81 10.43
CA GLU A 116 17.31 -7.50 9.39
C GLU A 116 16.88 -8.95 9.13
N LYS A 117 16.50 -9.69 10.16
CA LYS A 117 16.18 -11.13 10.05
C LYS A 117 14.69 -11.43 9.97
N ASN A 118 13.85 -10.42 10.10
CA ASN A 118 12.41 -10.61 10.08
C ASN A 118 11.86 -10.51 8.66
N GLU A 119 10.74 -11.18 8.42
CA GLU A 119 9.95 -10.98 7.23
C GLU A 119 8.91 -9.89 7.49
N VAL A 120 8.79 -8.95 6.57
CA VAL A 120 7.67 -8.00 6.53
C VAL A 120 6.70 -8.43 5.44
N ILE A 121 5.43 -8.55 5.79
CA ILE A 121 4.36 -8.85 4.85
C ILE A 121 3.53 -7.58 4.65
N LEU A 122 3.52 -7.09 3.40
CA LEU A 122 2.68 -6.00 2.96
C LEU A 122 1.49 -6.55 2.17
N ASN A 123 0.27 -6.22 2.59
CA ASN A 123 -0.94 -6.55 1.85
C ASN A 123 -1.66 -5.28 1.45
N PHE A 124 -1.96 -5.15 0.17
CA PHE A 124 -2.73 -4.06 -0.42
C PHE A 124 -3.96 -4.64 -1.09
N LYS A 125 -5.12 -4.12 -0.76
CA LYS A 125 -6.36 -4.40 -1.45
C LYS A 125 -7.08 -3.11 -1.76
N GLY A 126 -7.59 -2.98 -2.97
CA GLY A 126 -8.27 -1.77 -3.34
C GLY A 126 -8.92 -1.84 -4.71
N SER A 127 -9.43 -0.67 -5.12
CA SER A 127 -10.11 -0.53 -6.39
C SER A 127 -9.88 0.87 -6.97
N LYS A 128 -9.99 0.96 -8.29
CA LYS A 128 -10.10 2.22 -9.01
C LYS A 128 -11.49 2.29 -9.60
N ASN A 129 -12.23 3.31 -9.22
CA ASN A 129 -13.60 3.50 -9.67
C ASN A 129 -13.66 4.29 -11.01
N ARG A 130 -14.89 4.48 -11.53
CA ARG A 130 -15.12 5.21 -12.78
C ARG A 130 -14.74 6.69 -12.72
N ASN A 131 -14.67 7.28 -11.54
CA ASN A 131 -14.26 8.66 -11.31
C ASN A 131 -12.75 8.80 -11.13
N ASN A 132 -11.97 7.77 -11.51
CA ASN A 132 -10.52 7.70 -11.32
C ASN A 132 -10.05 7.82 -9.87
N GLU A 133 -10.93 7.71 -8.88
CA GLU A 133 -10.52 7.64 -7.48
C GLU A 133 -9.88 6.29 -7.19
N LEU A 134 -8.71 6.31 -6.59
CA LEU A 134 -8.03 5.13 -6.09
C LEU A 134 -8.43 4.91 -4.62
N VAL A 135 -9.09 3.81 -4.36
CA VAL A 135 -9.50 3.39 -3.01
C VAL A 135 -8.61 2.25 -2.55
N ILE A 136 -7.84 2.46 -1.50
CA ILE A 136 -7.18 1.40 -0.75
C ILE A 136 -8.14 0.97 0.35
N GLU A 137 -8.87 -0.12 0.12
CA GLU A 137 -9.82 -0.68 1.08
C GLU A 137 -9.10 -1.15 2.34
N THR A 138 -7.97 -1.82 2.15
CA THR A 138 -7.08 -2.26 3.23
C THR A 138 -5.63 -2.19 2.81
N PHE A 139 -4.81 -1.66 3.71
CA PHE A 139 -3.37 -1.83 3.72
C PHE A 139 -2.96 -2.43 5.06
N ASN A 140 -2.18 -3.49 5.03
CA ASN A 140 -1.61 -4.09 6.22
C ASN A 140 -0.11 -4.28 6.03
N LEU A 141 0.66 -3.86 7.03
CA LEU A 141 2.05 -4.23 7.24
C LEU A 141 2.11 -5.08 8.50
N ASN A 142 2.71 -6.24 8.42
CA ASN A 142 2.93 -7.11 9.56
C ASN A 142 4.40 -7.55 9.60
N GLU A 143 5.02 -7.44 10.77
CA GLU A 143 6.36 -7.93 11.10
C GLU A 143 6.34 -8.48 12.53
N ASP A 144 6.31 -9.79 12.70
CA ASP A 144 6.10 -10.44 14.00
C ASP A 144 4.83 -9.88 14.72
N GLU A 145 5.04 -9.26 15.90
CA GLU A 145 3.97 -8.63 16.67
C GLU A 145 3.69 -7.18 16.24
N ASN A 146 4.52 -6.60 15.37
CA ASN A 146 4.35 -5.24 14.87
C ASN A 146 3.35 -5.22 13.73
N TYR A 147 2.43 -4.24 13.75
CA TYR A 147 1.53 -4.03 12.64
C TYR A 147 1.19 -2.56 12.39
N ILE A 148 0.94 -2.26 11.12
CA ILE A 148 0.35 -1.01 10.66
C ILE A 148 -0.83 -1.39 9.77
N LYS A 149 -2.04 -0.92 10.12
CA LYS A 149 -3.26 -1.19 9.37
C LYS A 149 -3.94 0.11 8.98
N ILE A 150 -4.30 0.22 7.71
CA ILE A 150 -5.05 1.36 7.16
C ILE A 150 -6.29 0.81 6.48
N LYS A 151 -7.44 1.48 6.67
CA LYS A 151 -8.69 1.14 6.01
C LYS A 151 -9.29 2.36 5.34
N ASP A 152 -9.87 2.12 4.16
CA ASP A 152 -10.64 3.08 3.38
C ASP A 152 -9.86 4.39 3.17
N LEU A 153 -8.62 4.25 2.66
CA LEU A 153 -7.81 5.38 2.21
C LEU A 153 -8.17 5.69 0.75
N VAL A 154 -8.66 6.90 0.51
CA VAL A 154 -9.09 7.35 -0.81
C VAL A 154 -8.19 8.45 -1.32
N PHE A 155 -7.69 8.26 -2.53
CA PHE A 155 -6.96 9.28 -3.28
C PHE A 155 -7.85 9.86 -4.39
N ASN A 156 -7.80 11.16 -4.53
CA ASN A 156 -8.43 11.87 -5.65
C ASN A 156 -7.60 11.69 -6.96
N GLU A 157 -8.07 12.27 -8.07
CA GLU A 157 -7.39 12.21 -9.38
C GLU A 157 -5.96 12.80 -9.37
N LYS A 158 -5.64 13.67 -8.40
CA LYS A 158 -4.31 14.28 -8.22
C LYS A 158 -3.42 13.45 -7.27
N PHE A 159 -3.83 12.25 -6.89
CA PHE A 159 -3.16 11.41 -5.89
C PHE A 159 -3.00 12.07 -4.52
N GLN A 160 -3.92 12.96 -4.14
CA GLN A 160 -4.00 13.53 -2.80
C GLN A 160 -4.99 12.73 -1.97
N ILE A 161 -4.71 12.54 -0.69
CA ILE A 161 -5.60 11.86 0.24
C ILE A 161 -6.84 12.73 0.46
N SER A 162 -7.98 12.26 -0.02
CA SER A 162 -9.28 12.92 0.15
C SER A 162 -10.10 12.34 1.30
N ARG A 163 -9.82 11.08 1.68
CA ARG A 163 -10.47 10.40 2.80
C ARG A 163 -9.55 9.34 3.40
N LEU A 164 -9.61 9.20 4.72
CA LEU A 164 -8.94 8.16 5.48
C LEU A 164 -9.87 7.79 6.64
N ASP A 165 -10.36 6.56 6.68
CA ASP A 165 -11.37 6.19 7.69
C ASP A 165 -10.74 5.61 8.96
N GLU A 166 -9.69 4.80 8.85
CA GLU A 166 -9.06 4.22 10.02
C GLU A 166 -7.56 3.95 9.80
N VAL A 167 -6.75 4.26 10.82
CA VAL A 167 -5.35 3.83 10.94
C VAL A 167 -5.17 3.20 12.31
N ASN A 168 -4.55 2.03 12.36
CA ASN A 168 -4.13 1.39 13.61
C ASN A 168 -2.63 1.11 13.51
N LEU A 169 -1.89 1.62 14.46
CA LEU A 169 -0.45 1.43 14.60
C LEU A 169 -0.18 0.70 15.92
N ASP A 170 0.55 -0.39 15.86
CA ASP A 170 1.07 -1.08 17.04
C ASP A 170 2.42 -1.70 16.69
N TYR A 171 3.51 -0.98 16.99
CA TYR A 171 4.86 -1.40 16.62
C TYR A 171 5.91 -0.79 17.56
N LEU A 172 7.10 -1.39 17.56
CA LEU A 172 8.33 -0.79 18.10
C LEU A 172 9.08 -0.12 16.95
N ASP A 173 9.42 1.16 17.13
CA ASP A 173 10.20 1.90 16.16
C ASP A 173 11.71 1.60 16.23
N ASP A 174 12.53 2.26 15.39
CA ASP A 174 13.99 2.06 15.35
C ASP A 174 14.66 2.48 16.66
N ASP A 175 14.07 3.41 17.42
CA ASP A 175 14.51 3.83 18.77
C ASP A 175 13.95 2.94 19.90
N LYS A 176 13.27 1.83 19.55
CA LYS A 176 12.62 0.89 20.48
C LYS A 176 11.50 1.51 21.31
N GLN A 177 10.94 2.62 20.86
CA GLN A 177 9.79 3.22 21.50
C GLN A 177 8.51 2.52 20.99
N LYS A 178 7.57 2.24 21.92
CA LYS A 178 6.30 1.64 21.56
C LYS A 178 5.36 2.67 21.00
N ASN A 179 4.88 2.41 19.79
CA ASN A 179 3.85 3.17 19.12
C ASN A 179 2.55 2.36 19.14
N SER A 180 1.53 2.88 19.80
CA SER A 180 0.22 2.21 19.90
C SER A 180 -0.86 3.27 19.85
N VAL A 181 -1.32 3.58 18.64
CA VAL A 181 -2.32 4.62 18.36
C VAL A 181 -3.34 4.17 17.33
N ARG A 182 -4.53 4.72 17.44
CA ARG A 182 -5.62 4.54 16.50
C ARG A 182 -6.18 5.88 16.07
N LEU A 183 -6.19 6.14 14.77
CA LEU A 183 -6.95 7.20 14.14
C LEU A 183 -8.27 6.60 13.61
N LYS A 184 -9.38 7.21 13.95
CA LYS A 184 -10.70 6.81 13.44
C LYS A 184 -11.51 8.03 13.01
N ARG A 185 -12.08 7.96 11.83
CA ARG A 185 -13.03 8.93 11.32
C ARG A 185 -14.44 8.63 11.83
N ASN A 186 -15.12 9.67 12.30
CA ASN A 186 -16.55 9.62 12.59
C ASN A 186 -17.22 10.83 11.93
N LYS A 187 -17.95 10.59 10.85
CA LYS A 187 -18.50 11.63 9.97
C LYS A 187 -17.37 12.55 9.43
N LYS A 188 -17.34 13.82 9.87
CA LYS A 188 -16.34 14.82 9.48
C LYS A 188 -15.27 15.07 10.56
N LYS A 189 -15.21 14.24 11.61
CA LYS A 189 -14.25 14.40 12.71
C LYS A 189 -13.32 13.21 12.76
N TYR A 190 -12.07 13.47 13.07
CA TYR A 190 -11.08 12.45 13.35
C TYR A 190 -10.79 12.36 14.84
N PHE A 191 -10.59 11.16 15.32
CA PHE A 191 -10.22 10.86 16.70
C PHE A 191 -8.91 10.07 16.68
N LEU A 192 -7.85 10.68 17.18
CA LEU A 192 -6.55 10.04 17.38
C LEU A 192 -6.40 9.69 18.86
N THR A 193 -6.40 8.41 19.17
CA THR A 193 -6.33 7.91 20.55
C THR A 193 -5.22 6.89 20.69
N GLY A 194 -4.60 6.79 21.86
CA GLY A 194 -3.55 5.80 22.04
C GLY A 194 -2.84 5.84 23.37
N SER A 195 -1.99 4.84 23.57
CA SER A 195 -1.12 4.79 24.76
C SER A 195 0.18 5.54 24.54
N SER A 196 0.76 5.47 23.35
CA SER A 196 2.05 6.11 23.03
C SER A 196 2.23 6.32 21.54
N PHE A 197 2.94 7.39 21.19
CA PHE A 197 3.32 7.68 19.80
C PHE A 197 4.63 8.48 19.77
N ASN A 198 5.55 8.07 18.90
CA ASN A 198 6.76 8.84 18.61
C ASN A 198 6.46 9.80 17.44
N ALA A 199 6.41 11.09 17.74
CA ALA A 199 6.09 12.13 16.79
C ALA A 199 7.34 12.84 16.24
N ASP A 200 8.54 12.46 16.65
CA ASP A 200 9.81 13.13 16.32
C ASP A 200 9.95 13.36 14.81
N ASN A 201 10.04 12.28 14.02
CA ASN A 201 10.19 12.38 12.57
C ASN A 201 9.00 13.08 11.87
N LEU A 202 7.78 12.93 12.43
CA LEU A 202 6.61 13.61 11.88
C LEU A 202 6.69 15.13 12.11
N ILE A 203 7.18 15.56 13.28
CA ILE A 203 7.37 16.98 13.61
C ILE A 203 8.49 17.56 12.73
N GLU A 204 9.61 16.86 12.58
CA GLU A 204 10.70 17.28 11.70
C GLU A 204 10.24 17.47 10.27
N ASP A 205 9.46 16.52 9.71
CA ASP A 205 8.93 16.59 8.35
C ASP A 205 7.94 17.75 8.18
N LEU A 206 7.09 18.02 9.18
CA LEU A 206 6.15 19.14 9.16
C LEU A 206 6.85 20.52 9.27
N LEU A 207 7.99 20.58 9.92
CA LEU A 207 8.80 21.80 10.08
C LEU A 207 9.77 22.03 8.91
N SER A 208 10.08 20.98 8.14
CA SER A 208 10.93 21.10 6.97
C SER A 208 10.20 21.83 5.84
N ASP A 209 10.80 22.92 5.33
CA ASP A 209 10.24 23.74 4.24
C ASP A 209 10.41 23.11 2.84
N ASP A 210 10.95 21.89 2.76
CA ASP A 210 11.49 21.34 1.52
C ASP A 210 10.45 20.87 0.47
N ASP A 211 9.16 20.80 0.80
CA ASP A 211 8.13 20.34 -0.15
C ASP A 211 6.84 21.15 -0.09
N LYS A 212 6.92 22.46 -0.41
CA LYS A 212 5.72 23.34 -0.51
C LYS A 212 4.74 22.96 -1.61
N ASP A 213 5.09 22.06 -2.53
CA ASP A 213 4.26 21.74 -3.71
C ASP A 213 3.44 20.45 -3.61
N SER A 214 3.60 19.64 -2.58
CA SER A 214 2.84 18.39 -2.44
C SER A 214 2.02 18.36 -1.16
N LYS A 215 0.92 19.09 -1.10
CA LYS A 215 -0.13 18.76 -0.11
C LYS A 215 -0.70 17.37 -0.44
N ILE A 216 -0.06 16.35 0.13
CA ILE A 216 -0.53 14.94 0.02
C ILE A 216 -1.90 14.81 0.69
N ILE A 217 -2.21 15.67 1.66
CA ILE A 217 -3.43 15.61 2.45
C ILE A 217 -4.33 16.79 2.09
N ASP A 218 -5.50 16.49 1.53
CA ASP A 218 -6.58 17.43 1.26
C ASP A 218 -7.79 17.13 2.17
N ILE A 219 -7.52 17.01 3.48
CA ILE A 219 -8.54 16.72 4.48
C ILE A 219 -8.77 17.99 5.31
N ASN A 220 -9.90 18.64 5.08
CA ASN A 220 -10.36 19.73 5.94
C ASN A 220 -11.33 19.17 6.99
N SER A 221 -10.83 18.82 8.17
CA SER A 221 -11.59 18.14 9.21
C SER A 221 -11.01 18.42 10.60
N ASN A 222 -11.85 18.46 11.61
CA ASN A 222 -11.42 18.60 12.98
C ASN A 222 -10.77 17.30 13.49
N LEU A 223 -9.62 17.42 14.12
CA LEU A 223 -8.90 16.31 14.74
C LEU A 223 -8.92 16.45 16.27
N LYS A 224 -9.50 15.45 16.93
CA LYS A 224 -9.44 15.33 18.40
C LYS A 224 -8.37 14.32 18.79
N ILE A 225 -7.47 14.72 19.67
CA ILE A 225 -6.32 13.92 20.11
C ILE A 225 -6.49 13.59 21.60
N ASP A 226 -6.27 12.32 21.96
CA ASP A 226 -6.17 11.84 23.33
C ASP A 226 -5.13 10.71 23.38
N ILE A 227 -3.88 11.07 23.70
CA ILE A 227 -2.74 10.16 23.75
C ILE A 227 -2.06 10.27 25.11
N LYS A 228 -1.80 9.13 25.75
CA LYS A 228 -1.19 9.13 27.09
C LYS A 228 0.26 9.60 27.07
N LYS A 229 1.03 9.26 26.04
CA LYS A 229 2.44 9.63 25.91
C LYS A 229 2.80 9.94 24.48
N ILE A 230 3.27 11.14 24.18
CA ILE A 230 3.81 11.53 22.87
C ILE A 230 5.29 11.82 23.05
N PHE A 231 6.15 11.04 22.41
CA PHE A 231 7.58 11.31 22.35
C PHE A 231 7.83 12.41 21.31
N LEU A 232 8.57 13.43 21.71
CA LEU A 232 9.00 14.54 20.84
C LEU A 232 10.41 14.29 20.28
N ASP A 233 11.18 13.53 21.04
CA ASP A 233 12.50 12.98 20.69
C ASP A 233 12.83 11.80 21.64
N ARG A 234 14.10 11.41 21.74
CA ARG A 234 14.55 10.30 22.61
C ARG A 234 14.45 10.60 24.11
N GLU A 235 14.49 11.87 24.49
CA GLU A 235 14.57 12.31 25.90
C GLU A 235 13.26 12.93 26.37
N TYR A 236 12.58 13.68 25.51
CA TYR A 236 11.41 14.49 25.87
C TYR A 236 10.10 13.86 25.41
N TYR A 237 9.09 13.96 26.25
CA TYR A 237 7.74 13.51 25.93
C TYR A 237 6.67 14.34 26.62
N LEU A 238 5.50 14.38 26.03
CA LEU A 238 4.30 14.94 26.63
C LEU A 238 3.46 13.82 27.23
N SER A 239 2.94 14.04 28.46
CA SER A 239 2.05 13.10 29.14
C SER A 239 0.59 13.56 29.06
N ASN A 240 -0.33 12.61 28.82
CA ASN A 240 -1.78 12.86 28.82
C ASN A 240 -2.19 14.01 27.90
N PHE A 241 -1.64 14.01 26.70
CA PHE A 241 -1.89 15.05 25.70
C PHE A 241 -3.33 14.96 25.17
N LYS A 242 -4.09 16.04 25.34
CA LYS A 242 -5.44 16.22 24.80
C LYS A 242 -5.51 17.51 24.03
N GLY A 243 -6.09 17.46 22.83
CA GLY A 243 -6.22 18.62 21.96
C GLY A 243 -7.34 18.48 20.96
N ASP A 244 -7.85 19.61 20.49
CA ASP A 244 -8.77 19.74 19.37
C ASP A 244 -8.11 20.69 18.35
N ILE A 245 -7.92 20.23 17.11
CA ILE A 245 -7.29 20.97 16.01
C ILE A 245 -8.28 21.08 14.85
#